data_0c42d30166873914a8c92cfe6fa02588
#
_entry.id   0c42d30166873914a8c92cfe6fa02588
#
_cell.length_a   1.000
_cell.length_b   1.000
_cell.length_c   1.000
_cell.angle_alpha   90.00
_cell.angle_beta   90.00
_cell.angle_gamma   90.00
#
_symmetry.space_group_name_H-M   'P 1'
#
loop_
_entity.id
_entity.type
_entity.pdbx_description
1 polymer ?
#
loop_
_entity_poly.entity_id
_entity_poly.type
_entity_poly.pdbx_seq_one_letter_code
_entity_poly.pdbx_strand_id
1 'polypeptide(L)'
;MTHADLSEARTTVRWWDRGRRVDPRYLIAFLITLVLVVAQLRYHVVGGYDRLALALITCMATEALLSWFDRGKVVNLQSAYISGISLTLLVKPQGGALWPFALGAFLAIASKYVLRYRDNHLWNPTNFAIVALLLAAPNRVSVLSHQWGNDLATNLVIWTFGLVIAARVKVLHMTLTYVASFLVLNALRAVALGQPVMPELAPITGPMYQLFIFFMITDPRTVVRQRKWQYVVVVIIALTEALLRVASDQGWPLPIAFNAAPALAALWLVGPVAKWIDLRRSGQRTPAQAPLPGAPATMPQADRGSAQAAGAGR
;
A
#
# COMPACT_ATOMS: atom_id res chain seq x y z
N MET A 1 -22.57 51.45 -2.52
CA MET A 1 -21.91 50.25 -2.05
C MET A 1 -20.66 50.69 -1.32
N THR A 2 -20.72 50.70 -0.03
CA THR A 2 -19.72 51.30 0.86
C THR A 2 -18.64 50.26 1.21
N HIS A 3 -17.41 50.75 1.43
CA HIS A 3 -16.22 49.95 1.81
C HIS A 3 -16.39 49.09 3.06
N ALA A 4 -17.56 49.08 3.70
CA ALA A 4 -17.89 48.28 4.88
C ALA A 4 -18.32 46.84 4.56
N ASP A 5 -18.81 46.55 3.36
CA ASP A 5 -19.33 45.22 3.00
C ASP A 5 -18.25 44.20 2.60
N LEU A 6 -16.97 44.59 2.48
CA LEU A 6 -15.85 43.73 2.12
C LEU A 6 -15.07 43.19 3.34
N SER A 7 -15.43 43.59 4.55
CA SER A 7 -14.73 43.16 5.77
C SER A 7 -15.37 41.95 6.47
N GLU A 8 -16.61 41.58 6.16
CA GLU A 8 -17.32 40.45 6.80
C GLU A 8 -17.21 39.13 6.06
N ALA A 9 -16.62 39.08 4.88
CA ALA A 9 -16.26 37.83 4.23
C ALA A 9 -14.94 37.25 4.77
N ARG A 10 -14.57 37.51 6.02
CA ARG A 10 -13.59 36.71 6.74
C ARG A 10 -14.25 35.40 7.08
N THR A 11 -14.09 34.46 6.16
CA THR A 11 -14.31 33.04 6.39
C THR A 11 -13.91 32.68 7.83
N THR A 12 -14.91 32.36 8.64
CA THR A 12 -14.72 31.73 9.92
C THR A 12 -14.07 30.37 9.63
N VAL A 13 -12.75 30.37 9.50
CA VAL A 13 -11.97 29.14 9.47
C VAL A 13 -12.24 28.46 10.81
N ARG A 14 -13.09 27.45 10.75
CA ARG A 14 -13.48 26.65 11.92
C ARG A 14 -12.19 26.20 12.60
N TRP A 15 -12.04 26.42 13.91
CA TRP A 15 -10.84 26.11 14.70
C TRP A 15 -10.39 24.65 14.58
N TRP A 16 -11.31 23.71 14.24
CA TRP A 16 -11.00 22.32 13.97
C TRP A 16 -10.35 22.07 12.59
N ASP A 17 -10.40 23.03 11.67
CA ASP A 17 -9.66 22.95 10.40
C ASP A 17 -8.18 23.35 10.55
N ARG A 18 -7.80 23.95 11.68
CA ARG A 18 -6.41 24.25 12.05
C ARG A 18 -5.67 23.09 12.72
N GLY A 19 -6.32 21.94 12.91
CA GLY A 19 -5.62 20.74 13.36
C GLY A 19 -4.52 20.41 12.37
N ARG A 20 -3.24 20.49 12.79
CA ARG A 20 -2.09 20.02 12.00
C ARG A 20 -2.52 18.68 11.42
N ARG A 21 -2.60 18.58 10.09
CA ARG A 21 -2.91 17.31 9.43
C ARG A 21 -1.77 16.37 9.79
N VAL A 22 -2.04 15.46 10.70
CA VAL A 22 -1.06 14.42 11.08
C VAL A 22 -0.72 13.69 9.80
N ASP A 23 0.57 13.60 9.49
CA ASP A 23 1.03 12.85 8.32
C ASP A 23 0.46 11.41 8.44
N PRO A 24 -0.23 10.89 7.42
CA PRO A 24 -0.81 9.55 7.43
C PRO A 24 0.17 8.45 7.85
N ARG A 25 1.47 8.65 7.63
CA ARG A 25 2.51 7.70 8.02
C ARG A 25 2.60 7.50 9.54
N TYR A 26 2.39 8.58 10.34
CA TYR A 26 2.38 8.45 11.80
C TYR A 26 1.19 7.63 12.29
N LEU A 27 0.02 7.77 11.65
CA LEU A 27 -1.16 6.98 11.98
C LEU A 27 -0.94 5.49 11.65
N ILE A 28 -0.31 5.21 10.51
CA ILE A 28 0.04 3.85 10.10
C ILE A 28 1.11 3.27 11.03
N ALA A 29 2.15 4.05 11.38
CA ALA A 29 3.17 3.62 12.33
C ALA A 29 2.57 3.36 13.72
N PHE A 30 1.65 4.19 14.18
CA PHE A 30 0.91 3.97 15.42
C PHE A 30 0.11 2.65 15.38
N LEU A 31 -0.65 2.41 14.30
CA LEU A 31 -1.44 1.19 14.18
C LEU A 31 -0.57 -0.07 14.20
N ILE A 32 0.53 -0.10 13.42
CA ILE A 32 1.40 -1.28 13.40
C ILE A 32 2.09 -1.52 14.76
N THR A 33 2.44 -0.44 15.46
CA THR A 33 2.99 -0.54 16.82
C THR A 33 1.94 -1.07 17.81
N LEU A 34 0.70 -0.60 17.71
CA LEU A 34 -0.42 -1.12 18.51
C LEU A 34 -0.62 -2.62 18.25
N VAL A 35 -0.65 -3.04 16.99
CA VAL A 35 -0.76 -4.46 16.61
C VAL A 35 0.40 -5.25 17.20
N LEU A 36 1.65 -4.75 17.10
CA LEU A 36 2.82 -5.39 17.69
C LEU A 36 2.68 -5.57 19.21
N VAL A 37 2.29 -4.51 19.92
CA VAL A 37 2.15 -4.52 21.38
C VAL A 37 1.06 -5.51 21.80
N VAL A 38 -0.13 -5.45 21.21
CA VAL A 38 -1.23 -6.38 21.50
C VAL A 38 -0.81 -7.82 21.21
N ALA A 39 -0.20 -8.07 20.04
CA ALA A 39 0.26 -9.38 19.63
C ALA A 39 1.35 -9.94 20.57
N GLN A 40 2.26 -9.09 21.03
CA GLN A 40 3.34 -9.51 21.93
C GLN A 40 2.83 -9.76 23.34
N LEU A 41 2.01 -8.87 23.89
CA LEU A 41 1.51 -9.00 25.27
C LEU A 41 0.55 -10.19 25.42
N ARG A 42 -0.25 -10.48 24.40
CA ARG A 42 -1.29 -11.51 24.45
C ARG A 42 -0.82 -12.88 23.96
N TYR A 43 0.05 -12.90 22.93
CA TYR A 43 0.39 -14.13 22.20
C TYR A 43 1.90 -14.40 22.08
N HIS A 44 2.76 -13.51 22.59
CA HIS A 44 4.22 -13.64 22.47
C HIS A 44 4.70 -13.86 21.02
N VAL A 45 4.04 -13.19 20.06
CA VAL A 45 4.20 -13.42 18.60
C VAL A 45 5.63 -13.20 18.13
N VAL A 46 6.35 -12.26 18.73
CA VAL A 46 7.72 -11.94 18.33
C VAL A 46 8.69 -13.09 18.61
N GLY A 47 8.42 -13.89 19.65
CA GLY A 47 9.23 -15.03 20.08
C GLY A 47 10.58 -14.64 20.69
N GLY A 48 11.19 -13.53 20.29
CA GLY A 48 12.42 -12.95 20.83
C GLY A 48 12.62 -11.53 20.33
N TYR A 49 13.02 -10.61 21.22
CA TYR A 49 13.25 -9.20 20.85
C TYR A 49 14.48 -9.01 19.96
N ASP A 50 15.39 -9.97 19.92
CA ASP A 50 16.52 -10.07 18.98
C ASP A 50 16.06 -10.07 17.52
N ARG A 51 14.96 -10.77 17.21
CA ARG A 51 14.35 -10.82 15.87
C ARG A 51 13.80 -9.47 15.45
N LEU A 52 13.07 -8.81 16.36
CA LEU A 52 12.51 -7.48 16.13
C LEU A 52 13.65 -6.45 15.95
N ALA A 53 14.64 -6.48 16.84
CA ALA A 53 15.79 -5.59 16.77
C ALA A 53 16.56 -5.78 15.46
N LEU A 54 16.85 -7.02 15.07
CA LEU A 54 17.55 -7.33 13.81
C LEU A 54 16.77 -6.83 12.59
N ALA A 55 15.46 -7.09 12.52
CA ALA A 55 14.63 -6.63 11.41
C ALA A 55 14.57 -5.09 11.33
N LEU A 56 14.39 -4.42 12.46
CA LEU A 56 14.33 -2.95 12.52
C LEU A 56 15.69 -2.32 12.15
N ILE A 57 16.76 -2.79 12.75
CA ILE A 57 18.11 -2.27 12.48
C ILE A 57 18.45 -2.48 11.00
N THR A 58 18.21 -3.68 10.47
CA THR A 58 18.50 -3.97 9.05
C THR A 58 17.64 -3.10 8.12
N CYS A 59 16.33 -2.97 8.36
CA CYS A 59 15.47 -2.10 7.57
C CYS A 59 15.95 -0.64 7.59
N MET A 60 16.21 -0.10 8.79
CA MET A 60 16.57 1.30 8.96
C MET A 60 17.98 1.61 8.41
N ALA A 61 18.94 0.72 8.65
CA ALA A 61 20.30 0.86 8.11
C ALA A 61 20.29 0.76 6.57
N THR A 62 19.58 -0.21 6.00
CA THR A 62 19.46 -0.35 4.55
C THR A 62 18.77 0.87 3.93
N GLU A 63 17.70 1.39 4.54
CA GLU A 63 17.03 2.61 4.06
C GLU A 63 17.94 3.82 4.13
N ALA A 64 18.68 4.00 5.24
CA ALA A 64 19.61 5.10 5.40
C ALA A 64 20.74 5.04 4.35
N LEU A 65 21.34 3.87 4.17
CA LEU A 65 22.43 3.66 3.21
C LEU A 65 21.93 3.87 1.77
N LEU A 66 20.88 3.18 1.34
CA LEU A 66 20.39 3.27 -0.03
C LEU A 66 19.85 4.65 -0.37
N SER A 67 19.18 5.34 0.58
CA SER A 67 18.72 6.70 0.36
C SER A 67 19.89 7.70 0.27
N TRP A 68 20.94 7.49 1.04
CA TRP A 68 22.15 8.29 0.94
C TRP A 68 22.80 8.16 -0.45
N PHE A 69 22.98 6.92 -0.94
CA PHE A 69 23.54 6.68 -2.28
C PHE A 69 22.63 7.18 -3.42
N ASP A 70 21.31 7.04 -3.29
CA ASP A 70 20.36 7.41 -4.33
C ASP A 70 20.08 8.92 -4.39
N ARG A 71 20.11 9.62 -3.23
CA ARG A 71 19.64 11.02 -3.10
C ARG A 71 20.61 11.96 -2.41
N GLY A 72 21.76 11.49 -1.98
CA GLY A 72 22.72 12.28 -1.20
C GLY A 72 22.24 12.69 0.22
N LYS A 73 21.12 12.12 0.69
CA LYS A 73 20.54 12.40 2.03
C LYS A 73 19.77 11.24 2.57
N VAL A 74 19.75 11.09 3.89
CA VAL A 74 18.91 10.10 4.57
C VAL A 74 17.45 10.56 4.53
N VAL A 75 16.55 9.69 4.05
CA VAL A 75 15.12 9.96 4.04
C VAL A 75 14.47 9.59 5.37
N ASN A 76 13.17 9.94 5.53
CA ASN A 76 12.41 9.57 6.71
C ASN A 76 12.29 8.03 6.83
N LEU A 77 12.76 7.50 7.95
CA LEU A 77 12.85 6.06 8.23
C LEU A 77 11.52 5.40 8.66
N GLN A 78 10.42 6.14 8.76
CA GLN A 78 9.12 5.58 9.17
C GLN A 78 8.66 4.40 8.30
N SER A 79 8.91 4.47 7.00
CA SER A 79 8.57 3.36 6.09
C SER A 79 9.40 2.10 6.36
N ALA A 80 10.67 2.27 6.74
CA ALA A 80 11.55 1.17 7.15
C ALA A 80 11.09 0.57 8.48
N TYR A 81 10.72 1.41 9.44
CA TYR A 81 10.14 1.01 10.73
C TYR A 81 8.88 0.15 10.54
N ILE A 82 7.92 0.61 9.73
CA ILE A 82 6.69 -0.13 9.43
C ILE A 82 7.02 -1.49 8.78
N SER A 83 7.95 -1.52 7.83
CA SER A 83 8.36 -2.76 7.16
C SER A 83 9.03 -3.75 8.12
N GLY A 84 9.90 -3.27 9.02
CA GLY A 84 10.57 -4.10 10.02
C GLY A 84 9.60 -4.77 10.99
N ILE A 85 8.64 -4.02 11.52
CA ILE A 85 7.60 -4.58 12.40
C ILE A 85 6.72 -5.59 11.64
N SER A 86 6.23 -5.23 10.45
CA SER A 86 5.36 -6.12 9.66
C SER A 86 6.07 -7.43 9.32
N LEU A 87 7.36 -7.37 8.96
CA LEU A 87 8.17 -8.55 8.69
C LEU A 87 8.32 -9.43 9.94
N THR A 88 8.63 -8.82 11.10
CA THR A 88 8.80 -9.56 12.37
C THR A 88 7.49 -10.24 12.80
N LEU A 89 6.37 -9.58 12.60
CA LEU A 89 5.07 -10.15 12.94
C LEU A 89 4.73 -11.34 12.03
N LEU A 90 5.00 -11.25 10.74
CA LEU A 90 4.53 -12.22 9.75
C LEU A 90 5.49 -13.38 9.50
N VAL A 91 6.80 -13.14 9.48
CA VAL A 91 7.79 -14.17 9.16
C VAL A 91 8.03 -15.09 10.36
N LYS A 92 7.90 -16.38 10.14
CA LYS A 92 8.16 -17.45 11.13
C LYS A 92 9.20 -18.40 10.60
N PRO A 93 10.48 -18.21 10.97
CA PRO A 93 11.55 -19.11 10.56
C PRO A 93 11.48 -20.43 11.34
N GLN A 94 11.75 -21.53 10.67
CA GLN A 94 11.93 -22.83 11.32
C GLN A 94 13.22 -22.81 12.16
N GLY A 95 13.19 -23.52 13.29
CA GLY A 95 14.34 -23.63 14.18
C GLY A 95 14.81 -22.32 14.82
N GLY A 96 13.99 -21.26 14.79
CA GLY A 96 14.34 -19.99 15.43
C GLY A 96 15.45 -19.19 14.73
N ALA A 97 15.78 -19.50 13.46
CA ALA A 97 16.85 -18.85 12.70
C ALA A 97 16.64 -17.33 12.58
N LEU A 98 17.72 -16.56 12.69
CA LEU A 98 17.68 -15.09 12.61
C LEU A 98 17.84 -14.54 11.18
N TRP A 99 18.51 -15.29 10.30
CA TRP A 99 18.82 -14.84 8.93
C TRP A 99 17.60 -14.43 8.09
N PRO A 100 16.37 -15.05 8.24
CA PRO A 100 15.21 -14.62 7.45
C PRO A 100 14.76 -13.20 7.78
N PHE A 101 14.97 -12.75 9.02
CA PHE A 101 14.65 -11.38 9.41
C PHE A 101 15.62 -10.38 8.78
N ALA A 102 16.93 -10.68 8.75
CA ALA A 102 17.92 -9.83 8.10
C ALA A 102 17.73 -9.82 6.58
N LEU A 103 17.61 -10.98 5.94
CA LEU A 103 17.43 -11.08 4.49
C LEU A 103 16.11 -10.46 4.06
N GLY A 104 15.01 -10.74 4.75
CA GLY A 104 13.70 -10.17 4.45
C GLY A 104 13.69 -8.65 4.61
N ALA A 105 14.31 -8.13 5.68
CA ALA A 105 14.45 -6.69 5.90
C ALA A 105 15.26 -6.01 4.79
N PHE A 106 16.38 -6.61 4.39
CA PHE A 106 17.17 -6.14 3.26
C PHE A 106 16.36 -6.16 1.95
N LEU A 107 15.72 -7.27 1.62
CA LEU A 107 14.90 -7.41 0.40
C LEU A 107 13.74 -6.42 0.38
N ALA A 108 13.05 -6.21 1.51
CA ALA A 108 11.96 -5.26 1.62
C ALA A 108 12.43 -3.84 1.24
N ILE A 109 13.55 -3.41 1.78
CA ILE A 109 14.04 -2.06 1.53
C ILE A 109 14.72 -1.96 0.16
N ALA A 110 15.55 -2.92 -0.22
CA ALA A 110 16.23 -2.92 -1.52
C ALA A 110 15.22 -2.89 -2.69
N SER A 111 14.09 -3.57 -2.58
CA SER A 111 13.04 -3.58 -3.60
C SER A 111 12.53 -2.18 -3.95
N LYS A 112 12.51 -1.23 -3.00
CA LYS A 112 12.09 0.16 -3.22
C LYS A 112 13.04 0.92 -4.16
N TYR A 113 14.29 0.53 -4.19
CA TYR A 113 15.33 1.21 -4.97
C TYR A 113 15.60 0.51 -6.29
N VAL A 114 15.51 -0.83 -6.31
CA VAL A 114 15.81 -1.64 -7.50
C VAL A 114 14.57 -1.83 -8.36
N LEU A 115 13.42 -2.16 -7.74
CA LEU A 115 12.17 -2.48 -8.46
C LEU A 115 11.26 -1.25 -8.58
N ARG A 116 11.77 -0.19 -9.20
CA ARG A 116 11.05 1.08 -9.40
C ARG A 116 10.85 1.41 -10.88
N TYR A 117 9.79 2.15 -11.15
CA TYR A 117 9.54 2.76 -12.44
C TYR A 117 9.17 4.23 -12.25
N ARG A 118 9.92 5.15 -12.90
CA ARG A 118 9.75 6.61 -12.75
C ARG A 118 9.72 7.04 -11.26
N ASP A 119 10.73 6.62 -10.49
CA ASP A 119 10.89 6.89 -9.06
C ASP A 119 9.77 6.38 -8.13
N ASN A 120 8.87 5.56 -8.65
CA ASN A 120 7.86 4.88 -7.85
C ASN A 120 8.19 3.39 -7.77
N HIS A 121 8.28 2.85 -6.56
CA HIS A 121 8.39 1.41 -6.39
C HIS A 121 7.05 0.73 -6.75
N LEU A 122 7.15 -0.43 -7.39
CA LEU A 122 6.00 -1.13 -7.96
C LEU A 122 5.36 -2.09 -6.97
N TRP A 123 6.16 -2.74 -6.13
CA TRP A 123 5.70 -3.68 -5.10
C TRP A 123 5.59 -3.02 -3.73
N ASN A 124 4.63 -3.48 -2.92
CA ASN A 124 4.70 -3.22 -1.48
C ASN A 124 5.95 -3.92 -0.93
N PRO A 125 6.84 -3.20 -0.21
CA PRO A 125 8.16 -3.72 0.17
C PRO A 125 8.09 -4.98 1.04
N THR A 126 7.23 -4.97 2.06
CA THR A 126 7.08 -6.11 2.97
C THR A 126 6.45 -7.31 2.26
N ASN A 127 5.42 -7.08 1.44
CA ASN A 127 4.81 -8.13 0.64
C ASN A 127 5.83 -8.77 -0.31
N PHE A 128 6.64 -7.97 -0.99
CA PHE A 128 7.70 -8.46 -1.87
C PHE A 128 8.68 -9.36 -1.12
N ALA A 129 9.17 -8.89 0.04
CA ALA A 129 10.15 -9.63 0.82
C ALA A 129 9.62 -10.97 1.33
N ILE A 130 8.37 -11.01 1.82
CA ILE A 130 7.76 -12.24 2.34
C ILE A 130 7.59 -13.26 1.21
N VAL A 131 7.03 -12.85 0.08
CA VAL A 131 6.86 -13.77 -1.07
C VAL A 131 8.22 -14.25 -1.59
N ALA A 132 9.21 -13.36 -1.70
CA ALA A 132 10.57 -13.74 -2.10
C ALA A 132 11.22 -14.74 -1.14
N LEU A 133 11.07 -14.56 0.18
CA LEU A 133 11.56 -15.51 1.19
C LEU A 133 10.88 -16.86 1.08
N LEU A 134 9.55 -16.90 0.89
CA LEU A 134 8.79 -18.13 0.72
C LEU A 134 9.16 -18.88 -0.55
N LEU A 135 9.50 -18.16 -1.63
CA LEU A 135 9.97 -18.78 -2.88
C LEU A 135 11.42 -19.29 -2.77
N ALA A 136 12.29 -18.51 -2.12
CA ALA A 136 13.71 -18.83 -2.02
C ALA A 136 14.00 -19.92 -0.95
N ALA A 137 13.21 -19.96 0.12
CA ALA A 137 13.44 -20.86 1.25
C ALA A 137 12.14 -21.49 1.79
N PRO A 138 11.37 -22.22 0.95
CA PRO A 138 10.03 -22.69 1.28
C PRO A 138 9.98 -23.60 2.51
N ASN A 139 11.05 -24.36 2.76
CA ASN A 139 11.15 -25.29 3.88
C ASN A 139 11.82 -24.67 5.13
N ARG A 140 12.15 -23.40 5.10
CA ARG A 140 12.84 -22.69 6.19
C ARG A 140 12.04 -21.53 6.75
N VAL A 141 11.06 -21.04 6.00
CA VAL A 141 10.26 -19.87 6.35
C VAL A 141 8.78 -20.18 6.15
N SER A 142 7.97 -19.79 7.11
CA SER A 142 6.51 -19.80 7.02
C SER A 142 5.94 -18.43 7.38
N VAL A 143 4.64 -18.25 7.16
CA VAL A 143 3.92 -17.00 7.47
C VAL A 143 2.95 -17.24 8.61
N LEU A 144 2.92 -16.31 9.55
CA LEU A 144 1.96 -16.34 10.66
C LEU A 144 0.53 -16.16 10.13
N SER A 145 -0.33 -17.13 10.35
CA SER A 145 -1.70 -17.11 9.81
C SER A 145 -2.82 -17.14 10.85
N HIS A 146 -2.64 -17.83 11.98
CA HIS A 146 -3.75 -18.17 12.88
C HIS A 146 -3.57 -17.73 14.34
N GLN A 147 -2.58 -16.88 14.67
CA GLN A 147 -2.18 -16.65 16.07
C GLN A 147 -3.31 -16.15 17.00
N TRP A 148 -4.17 -15.25 16.52
CA TRP A 148 -5.28 -14.71 17.32
C TRP A 148 -6.66 -14.81 16.65
N GLY A 149 -6.81 -15.66 15.63
CA GLY A 149 -8.00 -15.72 14.78
C GLY A 149 -9.33 -15.78 15.50
N ASN A 150 -9.42 -16.52 16.61
CA ASN A 150 -10.66 -16.68 17.38
C ASN A 150 -10.75 -15.80 18.64
N ASP A 151 -9.76 -14.94 18.92
CA ASP A 151 -9.85 -14.01 20.04
C ASP A 151 -10.64 -12.75 19.66
N LEU A 152 -11.88 -12.68 20.12
CA LEU A 152 -12.79 -11.59 19.86
C LEU A 152 -12.23 -10.24 20.34
N ALA A 153 -11.62 -10.18 21.52
CA ALA A 153 -11.11 -8.93 22.10
C ALA A 153 -9.98 -8.34 21.24
N THR A 154 -9.01 -9.16 20.86
CA THR A 154 -7.91 -8.74 19.99
C THR A 154 -8.41 -8.31 18.62
N ASN A 155 -9.32 -9.07 18.02
CA ASN A 155 -9.93 -8.71 16.74
C ASN A 155 -10.68 -7.37 16.82
N LEU A 156 -11.50 -7.16 17.86
CA LEU A 156 -12.24 -5.93 18.03
C LEU A 156 -11.31 -4.70 18.12
N VAL A 157 -10.21 -4.82 18.85
CA VAL A 157 -9.21 -3.74 18.98
C VAL A 157 -8.58 -3.45 17.62
N ILE A 158 -8.03 -4.47 16.95
CA ILE A 158 -7.28 -4.27 15.69
C ILE A 158 -8.21 -3.77 14.58
N TRP A 159 -9.39 -4.34 14.43
CA TRP A 159 -10.37 -3.92 13.43
C TRP A 159 -10.89 -2.50 13.71
N THR A 160 -11.21 -2.15 14.95
CA THR A 160 -11.68 -0.80 15.29
C THR A 160 -10.64 0.25 14.93
N PHE A 161 -9.41 0.11 15.43
CA PHE A 161 -8.35 1.07 15.13
C PHE A 161 -7.97 1.04 13.64
N GLY A 162 -7.91 -0.14 13.02
CA GLY A 162 -7.62 -0.30 11.60
C GLY A 162 -8.64 0.43 10.71
N LEU A 163 -9.94 0.25 10.95
CA LEU A 163 -11.01 0.91 10.20
C LEU A 163 -11.01 2.44 10.43
N VAL A 164 -10.83 2.89 11.67
CA VAL A 164 -10.75 4.32 11.98
C VAL A 164 -9.57 4.97 11.24
N ILE A 165 -8.40 4.32 11.25
CA ILE A 165 -7.22 4.85 10.57
C ILE A 165 -7.40 4.77 9.05
N ALA A 166 -7.92 3.68 8.50
CA ALA A 166 -8.23 3.56 7.08
C ALA A 166 -9.20 4.65 6.59
N ALA A 167 -10.19 5.01 7.42
CA ALA A 167 -11.09 6.13 7.14
C ALA A 167 -10.35 7.48 7.15
N ARG A 168 -9.48 7.70 8.15
CA ARG A 168 -8.68 8.94 8.28
C ARG A 168 -7.69 9.13 7.12
N VAL A 169 -7.05 8.06 6.67
CA VAL A 169 -6.12 8.11 5.52
C VAL A 169 -6.84 7.93 4.16
N LYS A 170 -8.18 7.86 4.17
CA LYS A 170 -9.05 7.81 2.97
C LYS A 170 -8.89 6.55 2.11
N VAL A 171 -8.51 5.43 2.71
CA VAL A 171 -8.37 4.12 2.03
C VAL A 171 -9.42 3.10 2.46
N LEU A 172 -10.37 3.48 3.31
CA LEU A 172 -11.43 2.61 3.84
C LEU A 172 -12.18 1.85 2.74
N HIS A 173 -12.42 2.50 1.60
CA HIS A 173 -13.10 1.87 0.47
C HIS A 173 -12.34 0.65 -0.08
N MET A 174 -11.01 0.68 -0.09
CA MET A 174 -10.20 -0.46 -0.54
C MET A 174 -10.29 -1.62 0.46
N THR A 175 -10.13 -1.31 1.76
CA THR A 175 -10.32 -2.25 2.86
C THR A 175 -11.68 -2.96 2.75
N LEU A 176 -12.77 -2.20 2.68
CA LEU A 176 -14.12 -2.76 2.60
C LEU A 176 -14.37 -3.54 1.31
N THR A 177 -13.85 -3.08 0.18
CA THR A 177 -13.96 -3.80 -1.10
C THR A 177 -13.25 -5.15 -1.03
N TYR A 178 -12.03 -5.18 -0.48
CA TYR A 178 -11.32 -6.45 -0.34
C TYR A 178 -12.06 -7.40 0.60
N VAL A 179 -12.47 -6.94 1.77
CA VAL A 179 -13.22 -7.75 2.75
C VAL A 179 -14.48 -8.33 2.13
N ALA A 180 -15.30 -7.49 1.46
CA ALA A 180 -16.52 -7.96 0.80
C ALA A 180 -16.22 -8.97 -0.32
N SER A 181 -15.22 -8.70 -1.16
CA SER A 181 -14.80 -9.61 -2.23
C SER A 181 -14.29 -10.94 -1.67
N PHE A 182 -13.47 -10.90 -0.63
CA PHE A 182 -12.95 -12.09 0.04
C PHE A 182 -14.08 -12.95 0.59
N LEU A 183 -15.02 -12.35 1.34
CA LEU A 183 -16.14 -13.08 1.94
C LEU A 183 -17.03 -13.73 0.87
N VAL A 184 -17.38 -12.99 -0.17
CA VAL A 184 -18.23 -13.50 -1.26
C VAL A 184 -17.53 -14.61 -2.03
N LEU A 185 -16.28 -14.39 -2.48
CA LEU A 185 -15.58 -15.35 -3.31
C LEU A 185 -15.24 -16.65 -2.56
N ASN A 186 -14.82 -16.56 -1.28
CA ASN A 186 -14.55 -17.75 -0.49
C ASN A 186 -15.83 -18.48 -0.06
N ALA A 187 -16.93 -17.78 0.19
CA ALA A 187 -18.21 -18.43 0.43
C ALA A 187 -18.70 -19.20 -0.82
N LEU A 188 -18.61 -18.57 -2.00
CA LEU A 188 -18.93 -19.22 -3.28
C LEU A 188 -18.05 -20.45 -3.54
N ARG A 189 -16.74 -20.33 -3.27
CA ARG A 189 -15.79 -21.44 -3.39
C ARG A 189 -16.16 -22.58 -2.45
N ALA A 190 -16.43 -22.30 -1.19
CA ALA A 190 -16.83 -23.29 -0.20
C ALA A 190 -18.08 -24.06 -0.63
N VAL A 191 -19.13 -23.33 -1.07
CA VAL A 191 -20.37 -23.95 -1.56
C VAL A 191 -20.12 -24.79 -2.81
N ALA A 192 -19.34 -24.28 -3.77
CA ALA A 192 -19.05 -25.00 -5.02
C ALA A 192 -18.24 -26.28 -4.80
N LEU A 193 -17.41 -26.34 -3.75
CA LEU A 193 -16.59 -27.50 -3.40
C LEU A 193 -17.23 -28.39 -2.31
N GLY A 194 -18.45 -28.07 -1.84
CA GLY A 194 -19.12 -28.80 -0.76
C GLY A 194 -18.42 -28.69 0.59
N GLN A 195 -17.66 -27.61 0.82
CA GLN A 195 -16.88 -27.39 2.04
C GLN A 195 -17.68 -26.50 3.03
N PRO A 196 -17.42 -26.61 4.34
CA PRO A 196 -18.07 -25.73 5.32
C PRO A 196 -17.60 -24.28 5.13
N VAL A 197 -18.55 -23.35 5.03
CA VAL A 197 -18.29 -21.93 4.70
C VAL A 197 -17.46 -21.21 5.80
N MET A 198 -17.78 -21.44 7.07
CA MET A 198 -17.16 -20.68 8.17
C MET A 198 -15.65 -20.83 8.27
N PRO A 199 -15.05 -22.03 8.15
CA PRO A 199 -13.60 -22.18 8.13
C PRO A 199 -12.93 -21.44 6.98
N GLU A 200 -13.60 -21.35 5.82
CA GLU A 200 -13.08 -20.65 4.65
C GLU A 200 -13.08 -19.13 4.79
N LEU A 201 -13.93 -18.59 5.64
CA LEU A 201 -13.96 -17.17 5.97
C LEU A 201 -13.07 -16.79 7.17
N ALA A 202 -12.76 -17.75 8.03
CA ALA A 202 -11.97 -17.53 9.26
C ALA A 202 -10.59 -16.86 9.04
N PRO A 203 -9.85 -17.08 7.95
CA PRO A 203 -8.54 -16.45 7.75
C PRO A 203 -8.55 -14.93 7.86
N ILE A 204 -9.67 -14.25 7.55
CA ILE A 204 -9.77 -12.79 7.61
C ILE A 204 -9.58 -12.21 9.02
N THR A 205 -9.78 -13.03 10.04
CA THR A 205 -9.56 -12.67 11.45
C THR A 205 -8.11 -12.88 11.90
N GLY A 206 -7.30 -13.55 11.07
CA GLY A 206 -5.90 -13.83 11.38
C GLY A 206 -4.96 -12.66 11.13
N PRO A 207 -3.76 -12.69 11.77
CA PRO A 207 -2.80 -11.60 11.72
C PRO A 207 -2.31 -11.27 10.29
N MET A 208 -2.09 -12.28 9.48
CA MET A 208 -1.63 -12.10 8.11
C MET A 208 -2.63 -11.26 7.29
N TYR A 209 -3.92 -11.60 7.38
CA TYR A 209 -4.97 -10.88 6.67
C TYR A 209 -5.18 -9.46 7.20
N GLN A 210 -5.13 -9.26 8.50
CA GLN A 210 -5.28 -7.92 9.08
C GLN A 210 -4.11 -7.00 8.68
N LEU A 211 -2.87 -7.51 8.71
CA LEU A 211 -1.72 -6.75 8.23
C LEU A 211 -1.77 -6.52 6.72
N PHE A 212 -2.22 -7.50 5.95
CA PHE A 212 -2.44 -7.37 4.52
C PHE A 212 -3.47 -6.27 4.20
N ILE A 213 -4.63 -6.31 4.85
CA ILE A 213 -5.75 -5.39 4.60
C ILE A 213 -5.40 -3.94 4.99
N PHE A 214 -4.73 -3.74 6.14
CA PHE A 214 -4.49 -2.39 6.65
C PHE A 214 -3.17 -1.77 6.20
N PHE A 215 -2.18 -2.56 5.76
CA PHE A 215 -0.84 -2.04 5.47
C PHE A 215 -0.30 -2.37 4.08
N MET A 216 -0.75 -3.46 3.44
CA MET A 216 -0.16 -3.89 2.18
C MET A 216 -1.02 -3.52 0.97
N ILE A 217 -2.30 -3.92 0.96
CA ILE A 217 -3.20 -3.62 -0.16
C ILE A 217 -3.57 -2.13 -0.23
N THR A 218 -3.50 -1.44 0.90
CA THR A 218 -3.81 -0.01 1.04
C THR A 218 -2.60 0.91 1.01
N ASP A 219 -1.41 0.39 0.72
CA ASP A 219 -0.18 1.19 0.67
C ASP A 219 -0.28 2.30 -0.40
N PRO A 220 -0.33 3.59 0.01
CA PRO A 220 -0.58 4.70 -0.91
C PRO A 220 0.51 4.88 -1.97
N ARG A 221 1.69 4.30 -1.79
CA ARG A 221 2.78 4.38 -2.76
C ARG A 221 2.66 3.38 -3.89
N THR A 222 2.07 2.21 -3.61
CA THR A 222 1.93 1.12 -4.60
C THR A 222 0.55 1.04 -5.23
N VAL A 223 -0.45 1.69 -4.62
CA VAL A 223 -1.82 1.76 -5.14
C VAL A 223 -1.91 2.65 -6.39
N VAL A 224 -2.84 2.32 -7.28
CA VAL A 224 -3.21 3.15 -8.44
C VAL A 224 -3.87 4.45 -8.00
N ARG A 225 -3.69 5.55 -8.76
CA ARG A 225 -4.09 6.91 -8.34
C ARG A 225 -5.61 7.13 -8.37
N GLN A 226 -6.30 6.61 -9.39
CA GLN A 226 -7.72 6.88 -9.58
C GLN A 226 -8.57 5.91 -8.74
N ARG A 227 -9.48 6.47 -7.94
CA ARG A 227 -10.34 5.71 -7.02
C ARG A 227 -11.13 4.58 -7.69
N LYS A 228 -11.67 4.80 -8.88
CA LYS A 228 -12.38 3.76 -9.64
C LYS A 228 -11.52 2.55 -9.95
N TRP A 229 -10.24 2.79 -10.31
CA TRP A 229 -9.29 1.71 -10.58
C TRP A 229 -8.79 1.04 -9.31
N GLN A 230 -8.82 1.73 -8.16
CA GLN A 230 -8.55 1.11 -6.87
C GLN A 230 -9.56 -0.01 -6.57
N TYR A 231 -10.86 0.23 -6.78
CA TYR A 231 -11.88 -0.81 -6.64
C TYR A 231 -11.60 -2.00 -7.58
N VAL A 232 -11.36 -1.74 -8.85
CA VAL A 232 -11.12 -2.79 -9.86
C VAL A 232 -9.89 -3.63 -9.49
N VAL A 233 -8.76 -2.99 -9.13
CA VAL A 233 -7.52 -3.70 -8.78
C VAL A 233 -7.72 -4.53 -7.53
N VAL A 234 -8.40 -4.03 -6.52
CA VAL A 234 -8.69 -4.77 -5.28
C VAL A 234 -9.55 -6.00 -5.54
N VAL A 235 -10.58 -5.88 -6.38
CA VAL A 235 -11.41 -7.04 -6.80
C VAL A 235 -10.58 -8.05 -7.58
N ILE A 236 -9.70 -7.61 -8.49
CA ILE A 236 -8.81 -8.51 -9.23
C ILE A 236 -7.85 -9.25 -8.28
N ILE A 237 -7.31 -8.56 -7.26
CA ILE A 237 -6.46 -9.20 -6.25
C ILE A 237 -7.24 -10.29 -5.50
N ALA A 238 -8.46 -9.99 -5.02
CA ALA A 238 -9.29 -10.95 -4.32
C ALA A 238 -9.70 -12.13 -5.22
N LEU A 239 -9.99 -11.87 -6.50
CA LEU A 239 -10.28 -12.93 -7.48
C LEU A 239 -9.05 -13.80 -7.75
N THR A 240 -7.87 -13.20 -7.91
CA THR A 240 -6.61 -13.95 -8.10
C THR A 240 -6.33 -14.83 -6.87
N GLU A 241 -6.53 -14.31 -5.67
CA GLU A 241 -6.42 -15.11 -4.45
C GLU A 241 -7.39 -16.29 -4.44
N ALA A 242 -8.68 -16.05 -4.75
CA ALA A 242 -9.68 -17.11 -4.80
C ALA A 242 -9.31 -18.19 -5.85
N LEU A 243 -8.80 -17.80 -7.01
CA LEU A 243 -8.33 -18.73 -8.04
C LEU A 243 -7.10 -19.55 -7.57
N LEU A 244 -6.16 -18.93 -6.86
CA LEU A 244 -5.03 -19.64 -6.27
C LEU A 244 -5.49 -20.69 -5.25
N ARG A 245 -6.50 -20.36 -4.43
CA ARG A 245 -7.10 -21.30 -3.47
C ARG A 245 -7.78 -22.46 -4.19
N VAL A 246 -8.60 -22.19 -5.22
CA VAL A 246 -9.22 -23.24 -6.04
C VAL A 246 -8.18 -24.14 -6.67
N ALA A 247 -7.11 -23.56 -7.24
CA ALA A 247 -6.03 -24.34 -7.83
C ALA A 247 -5.33 -25.24 -6.79
N SER A 248 -5.13 -24.72 -5.56
CA SER A 248 -4.60 -25.50 -4.43
C SER A 248 -5.54 -26.65 -4.04
N ASP A 249 -6.85 -26.40 -3.94
CA ASP A 249 -7.86 -27.42 -3.61
C ASP A 249 -7.94 -28.53 -4.66
N GLN A 250 -7.69 -28.19 -5.93
CA GLN A 250 -7.63 -29.15 -7.04
C GLN A 250 -6.29 -29.87 -7.14
N GLY A 251 -5.35 -29.63 -6.22
CA GLY A 251 -4.05 -30.26 -6.20
C GLY A 251 -3.10 -29.81 -7.34
N TRP A 252 -3.33 -28.62 -7.92
CA TRP A 252 -2.44 -28.11 -8.96
C TRP A 252 -1.05 -27.80 -8.37
N PRO A 253 0.03 -28.06 -9.12
CA PRO A 253 1.40 -27.82 -8.65
C PRO A 253 1.69 -26.33 -8.61
N LEU A 254 1.32 -25.67 -7.52
CA LEU A 254 1.64 -24.26 -7.28
C LEU A 254 2.94 -24.09 -6.50
N PRO A 255 3.70 -23.00 -6.70
CA PRO A 255 4.79 -22.64 -5.82
C PRO A 255 4.32 -22.58 -4.36
N ILE A 256 5.13 -23.05 -3.42
CA ILE A 256 4.77 -23.11 -1.98
C ILE A 256 4.32 -21.75 -1.45
N ALA A 257 4.95 -20.68 -1.89
CA ALA A 257 4.55 -19.31 -1.50
C ALA A 257 3.08 -18.99 -1.84
N PHE A 258 2.55 -19.54 -2.93
CA PHE A 258 1.20 -19.26 -3.41
C PHE A 258 0.15 -20.07 -2.64
N ASN A 259 0.52 -21.25 -2.19
CA ASN A 259 -0.32 -22.05 -1.30
C ASN A 259 -0.28 -21.51 0.15
N ALA A 260 0.90 -21.16 0.64
CA ALA A 260 1.07 -20.72 2.03
C ALA A 260 0.49 -19.34 2.31
N ALA A 261 0.49 -18.44 1.32
CA ALA A 261 0.06 -17.06 1.48
C ALA A 261 -0.62 -16.53 0.20
N PRO A 262 -1.79 -17.07 -0.21
CA PRO A 262 -2.43 -16.74 -1.48
C PRO A 262 -2.79 -15.26 -1.62
N ALA A 263 -3.18 -14.57 -0.55
CA ALA A 263 -3.43 -13.12 -0.56
C ALA A 263 -2.17 -12.31 -0.89
N LEU A 264 -1.04 -12.67 -0.24
CA LEU A 264 0.24 -12.00 -0.50
C LEU A 264 0.73 -12.29 -1.94
N ALA A 265 0.56 -13.52 -2.41
CA ALA A 265 0.90 -13.91 -3.78
C ALA A 265 0.04 -13.16 -4.81
N ALA A 266 -1.26 -13.02 -4.58
CA ALA A 266 -2.16 -12.26 -5.44
C ALA A 266 -1.75 -10.78 -5.57
N LEU A 267 -1.45 -10.14 -4.46
CA LEU A 267 -0.94 -8.75 -4.47
C LEU A 267 0.42 -8.66 -5.15
N TRP A 268 1.31 -9.65 -4.94
CA TRP A 268 2.63 -9.70 -5.56
C TRP A 268 2.56 -9.80 -7.08
N LEU A 269 1.57 -10.52 -7.62
CA LEU A 269 1.33 -10.67 -9.06
C LEU A 269 0.63 -9.46 -9.66
N VAL A 270 -0.48 -9.03 -9.07
CA VAL A 270 -1.40 -8.03 -9.65
C VAL A 270 -0.93 -6.60 -9.37
N GLY A 271 -0.45 -6.32 -8.16
CA GLY A 271 -0.10 -4.97 -7.70
C GLY A 271 0.86 -4.23 -8.62
N PRO A 272 2.05 -4.79 -8.92
CA PRO A 272 3.06 -4.13 -9.75
C PRO A 272 2.59 -3.90 -11.19
N VAL A 273 1.82 -4.82 -11.76
CA VAL A 273 1.27 -4.69 -13.12
C VAL A 273 0.27 -3.53 -13.16
N ALA A 274 -0.65 -3.48 -12.20
CA ALA A 274 -1.64 -2.40 -12.09
C ALA A 274 -0.96 -1.04 -11.90
N LYS A 275 0.05 -0.97 -11.01
CA LYS A 275 0.82 0.25 -10.76
C LYS A 275 1.60 0.71 -11.99
N TRP A 276 2.24 -0.21 -12.69
CA TRP A 276 2.98 0.09 -13.91
C TRP A 276 2.07 0.64 -15.03
N ILE A 277 0.89 0.03 -15.24
CA ILE A 277 -0.11 0.52 -16.19
C ILE A 277 -0.56 1.94 -15.80
N ASP A 278 -0.85 2.20 -14.52
CA ASP A 278 -1.25 3.52 -14.02
C ASP A 278 -0.18 4.59 -14.29
N LEU A 279 1.08 4.26 -14.02
CA LEU A 279 2.22 5.15 -14.26
C LEU A 279 2.47 5.41 -15.74
N ARG A 280 2.32 4.41 -16.63
CA ARG A 280 2.42 4.58 -18.08
C ARG A 280 1.33 5.52 -18.61
N ARG A 281 0.08 5.29 -18.24
CA ARG A 281 -1.06 6.11 -18.66
C ARG A 281 -0.96 7.56 -18.16
N SER A 282 -0.41 7.77 -17.00
CA SER A 282 -0.20 9.12 -16.44
C SER A 282 0.88 9.92 -17.18
N GLY A 283 1.92 9.25 -17.68
CA GLY A 283 2.98 9.90 -18.44
C GLY A 283 2.59 10.26 -19.89
N GLN A 284 1.50 9.70 -20.41
CA GLN A 284 0.94 10.05 -21.72
C GLN A 284 0.00 11.26 -21.66
N ARG A 285 -0.45 11.64 -20.48
CA ARG A 285 -1.20 12.88 -20.23
C ARG A 285 -0.23 13.98 -19.79
N THR A 286 0.64 14.41 -20.71
CA THR A 286 1.32 15.72 -20.55
C THR A 286 0.21 16.77 -20.62
N PRO A 287 0.03 17.67 -19.65
CA PRO A 287 -0.84 18.81 -19.82
C PRO A 287 -0.25 19.57 -21.02
N ALA A 288 -1.06 19.87 -22.03
CA ALA A 288 -0.76 20.95 -22.93
C ALA A 288 -0.33 22.11 -22.03
N GLN A 289 0.85 22.67 -22.29
CA GLN A 289 1.45 23.75 -21.50
C GLN A 289 0.37 24.80 -21.23
N ALA A 290 -0.06 24.87 -19.96
CA ALA A 290 -0.79 26.05 -19.53
C ALA A 290 0.14 27.24 -19.80
N PRO A 291 -0.33 28.31 -20.47
CA PRO A 291 0.48 29.49 -20.70
C PRO A 291 1.03 29.93 -19.34
N LEU A 292 2.34 30.20 -19.27
CA LEU A 292 2.97 30.71 -18.07
C LEU A 292 2.19 31.93 -17.59
N PRO A 293 1.84 32.07 -16.30
CA PRO A 293 1.22 33.25 -15.79
C PRO A 293 2.19 34.42 -16.02
N GLY A 294 1.86 35.34 -16.92
CA GLY A 294 2.68 36.48 -17.27
C GLY A 294 3.21 36.55 -18.69
N ALA A 295 2.89 35.63 -19.58
CA ALA A 295 3.16 35.82 -21.01
C ALA A 295 2.22 36.95 -21.54
N PRO A 296 2.77 38.04 -22.14
CA PRO A 296 1.92 39.10 -22.68
C PRO A 296 1.04 38.52 -23.79
N ALA A 297 -0.26 38.83 -23.75
CA ALA A 297 -1.21 38.46 -24.79
C ALA A 297 -0.66 38.95 -26.14
N THR A 298 -0.39 38.00 -27.05
CA THR A 298 -0.10 38.31 -28.45
C THR A 298 -1.33 39.01 -28.99
N MET A 299 -1.22 40.33 -29.23
CA MET A 299 -2.25 41.09 -29.92
C MET A 299 -2.54 40.44 -31.30
N PRO A 300 -3.82 40.41 -31.71
CA PRO A 300 -4.17 40.02 -33.07
C PRO A 300 -3.41 40.89 -34.06
N GLN A 301 -2.67 40.30 -34.99
CA GLN A 301 -2.10 41.02 -36.12
C GLN A 301 -3.24 41.67 -36.88
N ALA A 302 -3.36 42.98 -36.71
CA ALA A 302 -4.22 43.80 -37.57
C ALA A 302 -3.75 43.66 -39.04
N ASP A 303 -4.70 43.34 -39.85
CA ASP A 303 -4.63 43.20 -41.29
C ASP A 303 -3.92 44.39 -41.92
N ARG A 304 -2.65 44.21 -42.36
CA ARG A 304 -1.89 45.18 -43.15
C ARG A 304 -2.12 44.90 -44.65
N GLY A 305 -3.34 45.10 -45.06
CA GLY A 305 -3.71 44.82 -46.46
C GLY A 305 -4.75 45.81 -46.98
N SER A 306 -4.56 47.12 -46.85
CA SER A 306 -5.33 48.12 -47.65
C SER A 306 -4.83 49.54 -47.45
N ALA A 307 -3.59 49.83 -47.82
CA ALA A 307 -3.11 51.21 -47.97
C ALA A 307 -1.97 51.29 -49.00
N GLN A 308 -2.21 50.82 -50.21
CA GLN A 308 -1.34 51.08 -51.33
C GLN A 308 -2.16 51.20 -52.66
N ALA A 309 -3.02 52.19 -52.70
CA ALA A 309 -3.63 52.68 -53.96
C ALA A 309 -4.29 54.06 -53.77
N ALA A 310 -3.52 55.11 -53.53
CA ALA A 310 -3.96 56.49 -53.80
C ALA A 310 -2.76 57.45 -53.66
N GLY A 311 -2.08 57.78 -54.72
CA GLY A 311 -1.01 58.78 -54.70
C GLY A 311 -0.14 58.85 -55.92
N ALA A 312 -0.71 58.67 -57.11
CA ALA A 312 -0.06 59.08 -58.37
C ALA A 312 -1.01 60.07 -59.11
N GLY A 313 -0.71 61.33 -59.03
CA GLY A 313 -1.45 62.34 -59.83
C GLY A 313 -1.34 63.72 -59.22
N ARG A 314 -0.17 64.34 -59.36
CA ARG A 314 0.16 65.71 -59.84
C ARG A 314 1.51 66.14 -59.35
#